data_56369201d83817ed549f8cfc46a3ccfb
#
_entry.id   56369201d83817ed549f8cfc46a3ccfb
#
_cell.length_a   1.000
_cell.length_b   1.000
_cell.length_c   1.000
_cell.angle_alpha   90.00
_cell.angle_beta   90.00
_cell.angle_gamma   90.00
#
_symmetry.space_group_name_H-M   'P 1'
#
loop_
_entity.id
_entity.type
_entity.pdbx_description
1 polymer ?
#
loop_
_entity_poly.entity_id
_entity_poly.type
_entity_poly.pdbx_seq_one_letter_code
_entity_poly.pdbx_strand_id
1 'polypeptide(L)'
;MDDPAYEDIIDEAILYFRPNVFFRNFEIKGPADRTLIYLFLYITECLKRILQQKIVQKLQASKELTTLALDSRRGFPIPGEQAFPFPSLFKPPANAQEDETMRAYLQQLRQEMGVRLIERVFPNSDGMPSKWWLCFAKRRFMDKQLTHTI
;
A
#
# COMPACT_ATOMS: atom_id res chain seq x y z
N MET A 1 3.90 -19.13 -4.27
CA MET A 1 4.03 -20.41 -3.57
C MET A 1 3.29 -20.34 -2.26
N ASP A 2 2.29 -21.14 -2.15
CA ASP A 2 1.35 -21.04 -1.04
C ASP A 2 1.66 -22.07 0.02
N ASP A 3 2.69 -21.80 0.79
CA ASP A 3 2.92 -22.53 2.02
C ASP A 3 2.02 -21.93 3.10
N PRO A 4 1.02 -22.67 3.60
CA PRO A 4 0.11 -22.12 4.61
C PRO A 4 0.80 -21.76 5.91
N ALA A 5 2.02 -22.22 6.14
CA ALA A 5 2.80 -21.83 7.31
C ALA A 5 3.63 -20.56 7.07
N TYR A 6 3.65 -20.05 5.83
CA TYR A 6 4.45 -18.89 5.46
C TYR A 6 3.62 -17.62 5.41
N GLU A 7 3.93 -16.69 6.29
CA GLU A 7 3.40 -15.34 6.21
C GLU A 7 4.39 -14.49 5.44
N ASP A 8 3.97 -13.97 4.29
CA ASP A 8 4.82 -13.08 3.53
C ASP A 8 4.70 -11.63 4.02
N ILE A 9 5.53 -10.77 3.45
CA ILE A 9 5.60 -9.36 3.84
C ILE A 9 4.26 -8.63 3.65
N ILE A 10 3.44 -9.07 2.72
CA ILE A 10 2.14 -8.44 2.46
C ILE A 10 1.17 -8.76 3.60
N ASP A 11 1.12 -10.01 4.04
CA ASP A 11 0.29 -10.40 5.18
C ASP A 11 0.76 -9.70 6.45
N GLU A 12 2.07 -9.58 6.63
CA GLU A 12 2.65 -8.84 7.74
C GLU A 12 2.22 -7.38 7.73
N ALA A 13 2.25 -6.75 6.57
CA ALA A 13 1.85 -5.35 6.43
C ALA A 13 0.38 -5.16 6.80
N ILE A 14 -0.49 -6.06 6.36
CA ILE A 14 -1.91 -6.00 6.69
C ILE A 14 -2.12 -6.16 8.19
N LEU A 15 -1.42 -7.10 8.80
CA LEU A 15 -1.54 -7.38 10.23
C LEU A 15 -1.08 -6.19 11.08
N TYR A 16 0.02 -5.56 10.72
CA TYR A 16 0.63 -4.50 11.52
C TYR A 16 0.22 -3.09 11.14
N PHE A 17 -0.54 -2.92 10.07
CA PHE A 17 -0.93 -1.58 9.60
C PHE A 17 -1.68 -0.79 10.68
N ARG A 18 -2.78 -1.35 11.19
CA ARG A 18 -3.64 -0.60 12.11
C ARG A 18 -2.93 -0.17 13.40
N PRO A 19 -2.15 -1.05 14.06
CA PRO A 19 -1.45 -0.60 15.27
C PRO A 19 -0.35 0.42 14.98
N ASN A 20 0.19 0.48 13.76
CA ASN A 20 1.32 1.35 13.45
C ASN A 20 0.96 2.65 12.74
N VAL A 21 -0.23 2.75 12.16
CA VAL A 21 -0.61 3.94 11.38
C VAL A 21 -0.66 5.21 12.22
N PHE A 22 -0.85 5.09 13.54
CA PHE A 22 -0.91 6.24 14.45
C PHE A 22 0.46 6.68 14.94
N PHE A 23 1.49 5.86 14.79
CA PHE A 23 2.81 6.20 15.29
C PHE A 23 3.50 7.20 14.38
N ARG A 24 4.15 8.18 14.98
CA ARG A 24 4.94 9.18 14.26
C ARG A 24 6.38 8.75 14.04
N ASN A 25 6.83 7.76 14.81
CA ASN A 25 8.17 7.24 14.72
C ASN A 25 8.12 5.74 14.48
N PHE A 26 8.77 5.28 13.44
CA PHE A 26 8.89 3.87 13.12
C PHE A 26 10.37 3.57 12.97
N GLU A 27 10.88 2.64 13.77
CA GLU A 27 12.30 2.29 13.74
C GLU A 27 12.56 1.28 12.63
N ILE A 28 13.49 1.62 11.75
CA ILE A 28 13.90 0.73 10.66
C ILE A 28 15.07 -0.10 11.16
N LYS A 29 14.86 -1.41 11.30
CA LYS A 29 15.88 -2.35 11.77
C LYS A 29 16.50 -3.15 10.62
N GLY A 30 15.84 -3.18 9.45
CA GLY A 30 16.34 -3.93 8.31
C GLY A 30 15.58 -3.61 7.04
N PRO A 31 15.96 -4.24 5.89
CA PRO A 31 15.31 -3.97 4.60
C PRO A 31 13.80 -4.28 4.58
N ALA A 32 13.39 -5.31 5.33
CA ALA A 32 11.97 -5.68 5.40
C ALA A 32 11.11 -4.54 5.97
N ASP A 33 11.66 -3.76 6.90
CA ASP A 33 10.92 -2.66 7.51
C ASP A 33 10.65 -1.54 6.49
N ARG A 34 11.58 -1.32 5.55
CA ARG A 34 11.36 -0.35 4.47
C ARG A 34 10.23 -0.78 3.55
N THR A 35 10.18 -2.07 3.23
CA THR A 35 9.08 -2.62 2.43
C THR A 35 7.76 -2.50 3.18
N LEU A 36 7.75 -2.77 4.49
CA LEU A 36 6.57 -2.59 5.32
C LEU A 36 6.07 -1.14 5.29
N ILE A 37 6.97 -0.17 5.40
CA ILE A 37 6.60 1.24 5.34
C ILE A 37 5.95 1.56 3.99
N TYR A 38 6.54 1.09 2.90
CA TYR A 38 5.96 1.29 1.58
C TYR A 38 4.54 0.71 1.50
N LEU A 39 4.36 -0.50 2.00
CA LEU A 39 3.06 -1.16 1.98
C LEU A 39 2.05 -0.47 2.89
N PHE A 40 2.47 0.05 4.04
CA PHE A 40 1.59 0.85 4.89
C PHE A 40 1.09 2.09 4.14
N LEU A 41 1.99 2.77 3.43
CA LEU A 41 1.63 3.92 2.63
C LEU A 41 0.64 3.54 1.53
N TYR A 42 0.86 2.39 0.90
CA TYR A 42 -0.02 1.93 -0.16
C TYR A 42 -1.40 1.51 0.36
N ILE A 43 -1.45 0.86 1.53
CA ILE A 43 -2.74 0.52 2.16
C ILE A 43 -3.57 1.79 2.35
N THR A 44 -2.94 2.85 2.82
CA THR A 44 -3.63 4.14 2.99
C THR A 44 -4.19 4.64 1.65
N GLU A 45 -3.41 4.53 0.56
CA GLU A 45 -3.88 4.94 -0.76
C GLU A 45 -5.08 4.10 -1.22
N CYS A 46 -5.06 2.79 -0.96
CA CYS A 46 -6.17 1.92 -1.29
C CYS A 46 -7.44 2.32 -0.54
N LEU A 47 -7.34 2.52 0.77
CA LEU A 47 -8.47 2.90 1.60
C LEU A 47 -9.02 4.27 1.18
N LYS A 48 -8.13 5.19 0.87
CA LYS A 48 -8.49 6.51 0.39
C LYS A 48 -9.26 6.44 -0.92
N ARG A 49 -8.83 5.59 -1.84
CA ARG A 49 -9.51 5.40 -3.13
C ARG A 49 -10.91 4.85 -2.91
N ILE A 50 -11.07 3.85 -2.05
CA ILE A 50 -12.38 3.27 -1.74
C ILE A 50 -13.31 4.33 -1.16
N LEU A 51 -12.81 5.15 -0.24
CA LEU A 51 -13.60 6.19 0.40
C LEU A 51 -13.98 7.30 -0.58
N GLN A 52 -13.04 7.77 -1.39
CA GLN A 52 -13.27 8.87 -2.34
C GLN A 52 -14.24 8.49 -3.44
N GLN A 53 -14.17 7.25 -3.93
CA GLN A 53 -15.07 6.75 -4.97
C GLN A 53 -16.39 6.25 -4.41
N LYS A 54 -16.57 6.29 -3.09
CA LYS A 54 -17.78 5.83 -2.40
C LYS A 54 -18.13 4.39 -2.77
N ILE A 55 -17.11 3.53 -2.84
CA ILE A 55 -17.26 2.14 -3.24
C ILE A 55 -17.89 1.35 -2.11
N VAL A 56 -18.99 0.68 -2.40
CA VAL A 56 -19.72 -0.12 -1.43
C VAL A 56 -19.82 -1.60 -1.81
N GLN A 57 -19.27 -1.98 -2.96
CA GLN A 57 -19.30 -3.35 -3.45
C GLN A 57 -17.89 -3.90 -3.64
N LYS A 58 -17.68 -5.14 -3.21
CA LYS A 58 -16.38 -5.80 -3.27
C LYS A 58 -15.82 -5.86 -4.70
N LEU A 59 -16.66 -6.22 -5.67
CA LEU A 59 -16.23 -6.35 -7.05
C LEU A 59 -15.75 -5.01 -7.63
N GLN A 60 -16.46 -3.94 -7.35
CA GLN A 60 -16.06 -2.61 -7.78
C GLN A 60 -14.74 -2.19 -7.14
N ALA A 61 -14.59 -2.47 -5.85
CA ALA A 61 -13.35 -2.17 -5.13
C ALA A 61 -12.17 -2.94 -5.72
N SER A 62 -12.38 -4.21 -6.06
CA SER A 62 -11.35 -5.03 -6.69
C SER A 62 -10.88 -4.42 -8.01
N LYS A 63 -11.80 -3.97 -8.84
CA LYS A 63 -11.47 -3.32 -10.11
C LYS A 63 -10.72 -2.01 -9.90
N GLU A 64 -11.18 -1.18 -8.97
CA GLU A 64 -10.54 0.10 -8.68
C GLU A 64 -9.13 -0.07 -8.14
N LEU A 65 -8.90 -1.03 -7.25
CA LEU A 65 -7.57 -1.25 -6.72
C LEU A 65 -6.63 -1.86 -7.76
N THR A 66 -7.14 -2.69 -8.67
CA THR A 66 -6.35 -3.18 -9.80
C THR A 66 -5.90 -2.02 -10.68
N THR A 67 -6.82 -1.12 -11.01
CA THR A 67 -6.50 0.08 -11.79
C THR A 67 -5.49 0.95 -11.07
N LEU A 68 -5.67 1.14 -9.76
CA LEU A 68 -4.74 1.95 -8.97
C LEU A 68 -3.34 1.36 -8.97
N ALA A 69 -3.22 0.04 -8.80
CA ALA A 69 -1.91 -0.63 -8.76
C ALA A 69 -1.17 -0.52 -10.09
N LEU A 70 -1.90 -0.49 -11.19
CA LEU A 70 -1.33 -0.47 -12.53
C LEU A 70 -1.31 0.93 -13.16
N ASP A 71 -1.65 1.97 -12.40
CA ASP A 71 -1.71 3.33 -12.92
C ASP A 71 -0.33 3.76 -13.44
N SER A 72 -0.21 3.80 -14.76
CA SER A 72 1.04 4.15 -15.42
C SER A 72 1.13 5.63 -15.80
N ARG A 73 0.03 6.36 -15.73
CA ARG A 73 0.01 7.76 -16.15
C ARG A 73 0.78 8.64 -15.18
N ARG A 74 0.55 8.42 -13.91
CA ARG A 74 1.23 9.14 -12.84
C ARG A 74 2.32 8.28 -12.20
N GLY A 75 2.12 6.95 -12.23
CA GLY A 75 2.96 6.00 -11.53
C GLY A 75 2.99 6.32 -10.04
N PHE A 76 3.38 5.37 -9.26
CA PHE A 76 3.69 5.67 -7.87
C PHE A 76 5.17 6.04 -7.79
N PRO A 77 5.51 7.06 -7.00
CA PRO A 77 6.91 7.43 -6.85
C PRO A 77 7.73 6.29 -6.26
N ILE A 78 8.98 6.19 -6.67
CA ILE A 78 9.93 5.23 -6.12
C ILE A 78 11.05 5.99 -5.40
N PRO A 79 11.86 5.32 -4.56
CA PRO A 79 12.98 5.97 -3.91
C PRO A 79 13.88 6.69 -4.90
N GLY A 80 14.25 7.93 -4.57
CA GLY A 80 15.02 8.77 -5.44
C GLY A 80 14.22 9.81 -6.21
N GLU A 81 12.91 9.63 -6.33
CA GLU A 81 12.05 10.61 -6.94
C GLU A 81 11.63 11.67 -5.92
N GLN A 82 11.44 12.89 -6.39
CA GLN A 82 11.10 14.01 -5.51
C GLN A 82 9.80 13.80 -4.76
N ALA A 83 8.84 13.16 -5.40
CA ALA A 83 7.54 12.92 -4.80
C ALA A 83 7.53 11.77 -3.79
N PHE A 84 8.61 11.00 -3.70
CA PHE A 84 8.67 9.87 -2.79
C PHE A 84 8.88 10.33 -1.35
N PRO A 85 8.01 9.92 -0.41
CA PRO A 85 8.22 10.23 1.01
C PRO A 85 9.42 9.47 1.56
N PHE A 86 10.01 9.97 2.64
CA PHE A 86 11.18 9.35 3.30
C PHE A 86 12.39 9.21 2.38
N PRO A 87 12.85 10.28 1.73
CA PRO A 87 13.96 10.15 0.77
C PRO A 87 15.25 9.65 1.42
N SER A 88 15.45 9.92 2.71
CA SER A 88 16.67 9.52 3.42
C SER A 88 16.66 8.08 3.90
N LEU A 89 15.50 7.42 3.91
CA LEU A 89 15.36 6.06 4.44
C LEU A 89 15.46 4.98 3.37
N PHE A 90 15.40 5.36 2.12
CA PHE A 90 15.41 4.43 0.99
C PHE A 90 16.55 4.77 0.06
N LYS A 91 17.23 3.73 -0.41
CA LYS A 91 18.30 3.89 -1.37
C LYS A 91 17.69 4.00 -2.79
N PRO A 92 17.99 5.09 -3.53
CA PRO A 92 17.49 5.20 -4.89
C PRO A 92 18.19 4.21 -5.82
N PRO A 93 17.54 3.83 -6.94
CA PRO A 93 18.18 2.96 -7.92
C PRO A 93 19.42 3.63 -8.53
N ALA A 94 20.46 2.85 -8.77
CA ALA A 94 21.74 3.36 -9.26
C ALA A 94 21.75 3.61 -10.76
N ASN A 95 20.88 2.94 -11.52
CA ASN A 95 20.83 3.04 -12.98
C ASN A 95 19.43 2.72 -13.49
N ALA A 96 19.24 2.82 -14.81
CA ALA A 96 17.93 2.60 -15.42
C ALA A 96 17.43 1.18 -15.25
N GLN A 97 18.33 0.20 -15.24
CA GLN A 97 17.93 -1.20 -15.06
C GLN A 97 17.43 -1.46 -13.66
N GLU A 98 18.11 -0.94 -12.65
CA GLU A 98 17.64 -1.03 -11.27
C GLU A 98 16.33 -0.30 -11.06
N ASP A 99 16.15 0.87 -11.69
CA ASP A 99 14.92 1.63 -11.66
C ASP A 99 13.76 0.79 -12.18
N GLU A 100 13.93 0.17 -13.35
CA GLU A 100 12.91 -0.64 -13.97
C GLU A 100 12.58 -1.86 -13.10
N THR A 101 13.60 -2.52 -12.56
CA THR A 101 13.42 -3.67 -11.67
C THR A 101 12.66 -3.28 -10.41
N MET A 102 13.01 -2.13 -9.83
CA MET A 102 12.35 -1.65 -8.62
C MET A 102 10.88 -1.30 -8.89
N ARG A 103 10.60 -0.63 -10.02
CA ARG A 103 9.22 -0.30 -10.39
C ARG A 103 8.36 -1.55 -10.59
N ALA A 104 8.92 -2.57 -11.25
CA ALA A 104 8.23 -3.83 -11.46
C ALA A 104 7.96 -4.55 -10.14
N TYR A 105 8.94 -4.57 -9.24
CA TYR A 105 8.79 -5.18 -7.94
C TYR A 105 7.71 -4.48 -7.10
N LEU A 106 7.76 -3.16 -7.03
CA LEU A 106 6.77 -2.40 -6.26
C LEU A 106 5.38 -2.52 -6.85
N GLN A 107 5.27 -2.58 -8.18
CA GLN A 107 3.98 -2.80 -8.84
C GLN A 107 3.40 -4.16 -8.46
N GLN A 108 4.22 -5.19 -8.43
CA GLN A 108 3.79 -6.52 -8.02
C GLN A 108 3.31 -6.52 -6.57
N LEU A 109 4.03 -5.84 -5.69
CA LEU A 109 3.61 -5.69 -4.29
C LEU A 109 2.25 -4.99 -4.19
N ARG A 110 2.04 -3.94 -4.99
CA ARG A 110 0.77 -3.22 -4.98
C ARG A 110 -0.38 -4.10 -5.45
N GLN A 111 -0.17 -4.87 -6.50
CA GLN A 111 -1.20 -5.77 -7.02
C GLN A 111 -1.60 -6.82 -5.98
N GLU A 112 -0.62 -7.46 -5.35
CA GLU A 112 -0.88 -8.47 -4.33
C GLU A 112 -1.54 -7.84 -3.09
N MET A 113 -1.08 -6.66 -2.69
CA MET A 113 -1.68 -5.97 -1.56
C MET A 113 -3.16 -5.69 -1.81
N GLY A 114 -3.49 -5.19 -3.01
CA GLY A 114 -4.89 -4.90 -3.35
C GLY A 114 -5.78 -6.12 -3.26
N VAL A 115 -5.30 -7.26 -3.79
CA VAL A 115 -6.06 -8.51 -3.74
C VAL A 115 -6.35 -8.95 -2.30
N ARG A 116 -5.32 -8.92 -1.45
CA ARG A 116 -5.46 -9.39 -0.07
C ARG A 116 -6.16 -8.40 0.84
N LEU A 117 -5.94 -7.10 0.62
CA LEU A 117 -6.59 -6.07 1.42
C LEU A 117 -8.11 -6.08 1.22
N ILE A 118 -8.56 -6.31 0.00
CA ILE A 118 -9.99 -6.39 -0.34
C ILE A 118 -10.68 -7.45 0.53
N GLU A 119 -10.05 -8.58 0.76
CA GLU A 119 -10.61 -9.64 1.59
C GLU A 119 -10.80 -9.20 3.03
N ARG A 120 -10.01 -8.25 3.51
CA ARG A 120 -10.13 -7.73 4.87
C ARG A 120 -11.12 -6.58 4.96
N VAL A 121 -11.16 -5.72 3.95
CA VAL A 121 -12.06 -4.56 3.93
C VAL A 121 -13.50 -4.99 3.62
N PHE A 122 -13.66 -6.01 2.78
CA PHE A 122 -14.97 -6.56 2.42
C PHE A 122 -15.02 -8.04 2.80
N PRO A 123 -15.18 -8.34 4.11
CA PRO A 123 -15.17 -9.75 4.55
C PRO A 123 -16.34 -10.56 4.02
N ASN A 124 -17.44 -9.90 3.67
CA ASN A 124 -18.62 -10.55 3.08
C ASN A 124 -18.76 -10.08 1.64
N SER A 125 -18.99 -11.01 0.71
CA SER A 125 -19.03 -10.71 -0.72
C SER A 125 -20.10 -9.70 -1.13
N ASP A 126 -21.19 -9.64 -0.38
CA ASP A 126 -22.31 -8.73 -0.62
C ASP A 126 -22.48 -7.68 0.48
N GLY A 127 -21.50 -7.60 1.40
CA GLY A 127 -21.51 -6.65 2.49
C GLY A 127 -20.85 -5.32 2.15
N MET A 128 -21.12 -4.35 3.00
CA MET A 128 -20.49 -3.03 2.93
C MET A 128 -19.03 -3.11 3.37
N PRO A 129 -18.19 -2.14 2.95
CA PRO A 129 -16.82 -2.11 3.43
C PRO A 129 -16.74 -1.90 4.94
N SER A 130 -15.73 -2.50 5.57
CA SER A 130 -15.53 -2.43 7.01
C SER A 130 -15.17 -1.01 7.45
N LYS A 131 -15.93 -0.48 8.40
CA LYS A 131 -15.64 0.81 9.01
C LYS A 131 -14.31 0.79 9.77
N TRP A 132 -13.93 -0.36 10.29
CA TRP A 132 -12.69 -0.54 11.04
C TRP A 132 -11.45 -0.36 10.16
N TRP A 133 -11.60 -0.51 8.85
CA TRP A 133 -10.56 -0.24 7.89
C TRP A 133 -10.68 1.17 7.30
N LEU A 134 -11.87 1.56 6.88
CA LEU A 134 -12.06 2.86 6.22
C LEU A 134 -11.78 4.05 7.12
N CYS A 135 -11.88 3.89 8.43
CA CYS A 135 -11.56 4.99 9.36
C CYS A 135 -10.10 5.43 9.26
N PHE A 136 -9.23 4.59 8.70
CA PHE A 136 -7.81 4.93 8.51
C PHE A 136 -7.53 5.62 7.18
N ALA A 137 -8.52 5.80 6.32
CA ALA A 137 -8.31 6.37 4.98
C ALA A 137 -7.74 7.79 5.01
N LYS A 138 -8.04 8.54 6.05
CA LYS A 138 -7.56 9.92 6.21
C LYS A 138 -6.28 10.02 7.02
N ARG A 139 -5.79 8.90 7.53
CA ARG A 139 -4.56 8.88 8.30
C ARG A 139 -3.34 8.85 7.38
N ARG A 140 -2.25 9.42 7.86
CA ARG A 140 -0.97 9.43 7.15
C ARG A 140 0.05 8.76 8.03
N PHE A 141 0.64 7.68 7.54
CA PHE A 141 1.69 6.99 8.29
C PHE A 141 2.89 7.93 8.44
N MET A 142 3.26 8.24 9.69
CA MET A 142 4.34 9.19 10.03
C MET A 142 4.15 10.54 9.33
N ASP A 143 2.89 10.98 9.19
CA ASP A 143 2.50 12.21 8.49
C ASP A 143 2.87 12.24 7.00
N LYS A 144 3.06 11.09 6.38
CA LYS A 144 3.43 10.95 4.97
C LYS A 144 2.37 10.22 4.17
N GLN A 145 2.38 10.43 2.87
CA GLN A 145 1.51 9.70 1.94
C GLN A 145 2.24 9.50 0.62
N LEU A 146 1.85 8.45 -0.13
CA LEU A 146 2.49 8.12 -1.40
C LEU A 146 2.15 9.11 -2.51
N THR A 147 0.92 9.63 -2.48
CA THR A 147 0.48 10.58 -3.50
C THR A 147 -0.07 11.83 -2.84
N HIS A 148 0.03 12.94 -3.55
CA HIS A 148 -0.56 14.20 -3.11
C HIS A 148 -1.96 14.35 -3.69
N THR A 149 -2.79 13.35 -3.46
CA THR A 149 -4.15 13.40 -3.97
C THR A 149 -4.99 14.32 -3.11
N ILE A 150 -5.66 15.16 -3.77
CA ILE A 150 -6.59 16.11 -3.15
C ILE A 150 -7.90 15.40 -2.82
#